data_bd12c1c63333ddd04917f93d08e0d368
#
_entry.id   bd12c1c63333ddd04917f93d08e0d368
#
_cell.length_a   1.000
_cell.length_b   1.000
_cell.length_c   1.000
_cell.angle_alpha   90.00
_cell.angle_beta   90.00
_cell.angle_gamma   90.00
#
_symmetry.space_group_name_H-M   'P 1'
#
loop_
_entity.id
_entity.type
_entity.pdbx_description
1 polymer ?
#
loop_
_entity_poly.entity_id
_entity_poly.type
_entity_poly.pdbx_seq_one_letter_code
_entity_poly.pdbx_strand_id
1 'polypeptide(L)'
;MEDISMKTFVRNTALTLVALALALILPNTASAACEGFVDVPEDAVCYESVMYLAEHGITKGTEANTFSPTQPVTVRQWAVMLCRAYELETSGKTWAELGRSATEHACQKGWLNMTALSTTDTRMCRGALYESALSAAGVPVYDSVLYEGGANLSDYDNYLRVGCELQLCPADATASEIVTRSEVAQLLHAILTQNFAVEAPPAPVTLENPTGVDVNDFLLELRRIPEPILAAFNEAGWTYRIDFDFMADLSDRLDMSCIGATSYGNKIIYVSDAKATLHEFGHFLDGALGFPAEHERLYLTEAQNSGLRDYAKANSREYFADCFVYWITYSGNEKRMEAFWNAAPGTYAYMEKLAASNWSGQSRLFAFPI
;
A
#
# COMPACT_ATOMS: atom_id res chain seq x y z
N MET A 1 -46.78 19.97 4.08
CA MET A 1 -45.73 19.30 3.28
C MET A 1 -44.96 20.31 2.41
N GLU A 2 -45.18 21.60 2.59
CA GLU A 2 -44.54 22.70 1.79
C GLU A 2 -43.41 23.45 2.52
N ASP A 3 -43.19 23.19 3.83
CA ASP A 3 -42.25 24.00 4.65
C ASP A 3 -40.81 23.45 4.65
N ILE A 4 -40.58 22.21 4.19
CA ILE A 4 -39.26 21.59 4.13
C ILE A 4 -38.51 21.95 2.84
N SER A 5 -39.23 22.23 1.74
CA SER A 5 -38.64 22.57 0.45
C SER A 5 -38.02 23.98 0.41
N MET A 6 -38.62 24.94 1.12
CA MET A 6 -38.15 26.33 1.12
C MET A 6 -36.88 26.54 1.98
N LYS A 7 -36.73 25.82 3.06
CA LYS A 7 -35.54 25.90 3.91
C LYS A 7 -34.29 25.30 3.25
N THR A 8 -34.46 24.27 2.43
CA THR A 8 -33.35 23.65 1.67
C THR A 8 -32.92 24.54 0.52
N PHE A 9 -33.86 25.22 -0.14
CA PHE A 9 -33.56 26.14 -1.24
C PHE A 9 -32.82 27.39 -0.74
N VAL A 10 -33.22 27.99 0.38
CA VAL A 10 -32.55 29.16 0.97
C VAL A 10 -31.15 28.82 1.48
N ARG A 11 -30.93 27.60 2.00
CA ARG A 11 -29.61 27.17 2.49
C ARG A 11 -28.62 26.91 1.36
N ASN A 12 -29.08 26.37 0.23
CA ASN A 12 -28.22 26.12 -0.92
C ASN A 12 -27.88 27.41 -1.67
N THR A 13 -28.83 28.38 -1.73
CA THR A 13 -28.56 29.70 -2.36
C THR A 13 -27.63 30.56 -1.52
N ALA A 14 -27.69 30.46 -0.16
CA ALA A 14 -26.79 31.18 0.73
C ALA A 14 -25.34 30.63 0.66
N LEU A 15 -25.17 29.29 0.55
CA LEU A 15 -23.87 28.66 0.35
C LEU A 15 -23.24 29.00 -0.99
N THR A 16 -24.03 29.10 -2.06
CA THR A 16 -23.54 29.47 -3.41
C THR A 16 -23.12 30.95 -3.46
N LEU A 17 -23.83 31.84 -2.77
CA LEU A 17 -23.49 33.26 -2.70
C LEU A 17 -22.24 33.52 -1.81
N VAL A 18 -22.01 32.75 -0.77
CA VAL A 18 -20.79 32.84 0.07
C VAL A 18 -19.58 32.33 -0.69
N ALA A 19 -19.73 31.25 -1.47
CA ALA A 19 -18.65 30.75 -2.35
C ALA A 19 -18.29 31.75 -3.48
N LEU A 20 -19.28 32.46 -4.05
CA LEU A 20 -19.05 33.49 -5.06
C LEU A 20 -18.45 34.78 -4.45
N ALA A 21 -18.79 35.12 -3.20
CA ALA A 21 -18.25 36.31 -2.52
C ALA A 21 -16.82 36.10 -2.03
N LEU A 22 -16.41 34.85 -1.66
CA LEU A 22 -15.01 34.53 -1.34
C LEU A 22 -14.09 34.51 -2.58
N ALA A 23 -14.62 34.22 -3.77
CA ALA A 23 -13.86 34.27 -5.01
C ALA A 23 -13.53 35.71 -5.48
N LEU A 24 -14.18 36.73 -4.89
CA LEU A 24 -13.99 38.15 -5.27
C LEU A 24 -13.07 38.93 -4.28
N ILE A 25 -12.52 38.29 -3.23
CA ILE A 25 -11.64 38.92 -2.25
C ILE A 25 -10.21 38.31 -2.28
N LEU A 26 -9.86 37.65 -3.35
CA LEU A 26 -8.43 37.40 -3.59
C LEU A 26 -7.80 38.72 -4.00
N PRO A 27 -6.75 39.22 -3.28
CA PRO A 27 -6.02 40.35 -3.78
C PRO A 27 -5.47 39.95 -5.15
N ASN A 28 -5.88 40.69 -6.17
CA ASN A 28 -5.28 40.63 -7.48
C ASN A 28 -3.86 41.19 -7.32
N THR A 29 -2.93 40.41 -6.74
CA THR A 29 -1.52 40.69 -6.86
C THR A 29 -1.26 40.49 -8.35
N ALA A 30 -1.22 41.59 -9.09
CA ALA A 30 -0.67 41.58 -10.43
C ALA A 30 0.69 40.87 -10.30
N SER A 31 0.72 39.60 -10.71
CA SER A 31 1.96 38.87 -10.90
C SER A 31 2.77 39.73 -11.88
N ALA A 32 3.85 40.34 -11.42
CA ALA A 32 4.82 40.94 -12.33
C ALA A 32 5.18 39.81 -13.30
N ALA A 33 4.94 40.05 -14.60
CA ALA A 33 5.29 39.12 -15.65
C ALA A 33 6.70 38.63 -15.38
N CYS A 34 6.89 37.34 -15.12
CA CYS A 34 8.17 36.76 -14.85
C CYS A 34 8.98 36.90 -16.14
N GLU A 35 10.02 37.75 -16.16
CA GLU A 35 11.00 37.71 -17.26
C GLU A 35 11.60 36.29 -17.23
N GLY A 36 11.50 35.57 -18.35
CA GLY A 36 11.92 34.18 -18.45
C GLY A 36 13.40 33.98 -18.09
N PHE A 37 13.74 32.77 -17.71
CA PHE A 37 15.13 32.39 -17.45
C PHE A 37 15.91 32.29 -18.76
N VAL A 38 17.05 32.94 -18.86
CA VAL A 38 17.87 33.02 -20.09
C VAL A 38 18.40 31.66 -20.54
N ASP A 39 18.48 30.69 -19.63
CA ASP A 39 18.96 29.33 -19.87
C ASP A 39 17.82 28.31 -20.05
N VAL A 40 16.56 28.78 -20.18
CA VAL A 40 15.40 27.95 -20.48
C VAL A 40 14.68 28.57 -21.69
N PRO A 41 15.10 28.24 -22.92
CA PRO A 41 14.49 28.76 -24.13
C PRO A 41 13.06 28.20 -24.31
N GLU A 42 12.21 28.90 -25.04
CA GLU A 42 10.78 28.56 -25.23
C GLU A 42 10.53 27.15 -25.82
N ASP A 43 11.50 26.63 -26.58
CA ASP A 43 11.46 25.27 -27.15
C ASP A 43 11.99 24.19 -26.22
N ALA A 44 12.46 24.54 -25.01
CA ALA A 44 12.91 23.57 -24.04
C ALA A 44 11.72 22.75 -23.49
N VAL A 45 11.88 21.42 -23.37
CA VAL A 45 10.83 20.50 -22.87
C VAL A 45 10.31 20.92 -21.48
N CYS A 46 11.14 21.55 -20.66
CA CYS A 46 10.74 21.99 -19.32
C CYS A 46 10.23 23.44 -19.28
N TYR A 47 10.15 24.16 -20.41
CA TYR A 47 9.83 25.59 -20.43
C TYR A 47 8.52 25.92 -19.70
N GLU A 48 7.41 25.30 -20.11
CA GLU A 48 6.09 25.52 -19.52
C GLU A 48 6.09 25.23 -18.02
N SER A 49 6.75 24.13 -17.61
CA SER A 49 6.83 23.73 -16.22
C SER A 49 7.65 24.72 -15.38
N VAL A 50 8.78 25.17 -15.90
CA VAL A 50 9.63 26.17 -15.21
C VAL A 50 8.94 27.51 -15.09
N MET A 51 8.25 27.97 -16.15
CA MET A 51 7.49 29.22 -16.13
C MET A 51 6.32 29.14 -15.15
N TYR A 52 5.58 28.03 -15.13
CA TYR A 52 4.54 27.79 -14.14
C TYR A 52 5.05 27.92 -12.71
N LEU A 53 6.17 27.23 -12.37
CA LEU A 53 6.75 27.30 -11.04
C LEU A 53 7.26 28.70 -10.67
N ALA A 54 7.75 29.48 -11.65
CA ALA A 54 8.19 30.85 -11.45
C ALA A 54 7.03 31.80 -11.19
N GLU A 55 5.97 31.72 -12.00
CA GLU A 55 4.76 32.53 -11.87
C GLU A 55 4.04 32.30 -10.54
N HIS A 56 4.08 31.07 -10.02
CA HIS A 56 3.52 30.72 -8.72
C HIS A 56 4.50 30.91 -7.54
N GLY A 57 5.68 31.52 -7.78
CA GLY A 57 6.66 31.81 -6.75
C GLY A 57 7.33 30.58 -6.13
N ILE A 58 7.16 29.39 -6.72
CA ILE A 58 7.71 28.12 -6.26
C ILE A 58 9.22 28.08 -6.48
N THR A 59 9.66 28.53 -7.64
CA THR A 59 11.10 28.70 -7.92
C THR A 59 11.46 30.18 -8.14
N LYS A 60 12.71 30.52 -7.77
CA LYS A 60 13.33 31.84 -8.05
C LYS A 60 14.58 31.68 -8.90
N GLY A 61 14.83 30.48 -9.45
CA GLY A 61 16.08 30.18 -10.11
C GLY A 61 17.22 29.87 -9.15
N THR A 62 18.43 29.76 -9.69
CA THR A 62 19.68 29.56 -8.94
C THR A 62 20.44 30.88 -8.78
N GLU A 63 20.30 31.77 -9.77
CA GLU A 63 20.85 33.11 -9.83
C GLU A 63 19.83 34.04 -10.50
N ALA A 64 20.13 35.32 -10.59
CA ALA A 64 19.29 36.26 -11.31
C ALA A 64 19.11 35.80 -12.77
N ASN A 65 17.87 35.58 -13.17
CA ASN A 65 17.47 35.15 -14.51
C ASN A 65 18.05 33.79 -14.99
N THR A 66 18.51 32.93 -14.06
CA THR A 66 19.06 31.59 -14.39
C THR A 66 18.35 30.51 -13.61
N PHE A 67 17.82 29.50 -14.30
CA PHE A 67 17.15 28.34 -13.67
C PHE A 67 18.09 27.16 -13.42
N SER A 68 19.08 26.96 -14.27
CA SER A 68 20.03 25.83 -14.28
C SER A 68 19.36 24.45 -14.49
N PRO A 69 18.66 24.21 -15.61
CA PRO A 69 17.80 23.04 -15.82
C PRO A 69 18.54 21.70 -15.69
N THR A 70 19.81 21.63 -16.04
CA THR A 70 20.63 20.41 -16.02
C THR A 70 21.34 20.16 -14.68
N GLN A 71 21.29 21.11 -13.74
CA GLN A 71 21.93 20.94 -12.45
C GLN A 71 21.17 19.94 -11.57
N PRO A 72 21.88 19.10 -10.79
CA PRO A 72 21.26 18.25 -9.79
C PRO A 72 20.51 19.04 -8.72
N VAL A 73 19.44 18.46 -8.19
CA VAL A 73 18.69 19.03 -7.05
C VAL A 73 19.14 18.37 -5.75
N THR A 74 19.35 19.19 -4.71
CA THR A 74 19.57 18.69 -3.35
C THR A 74 18.26 18.53 -2.58
N VAL A 75 18.27 17.72 -1.52
CA VAL A 75 17.12 17.54 -0.60
C VAL A 75 16.60 18.89 -0.11
N ARG A 76 17.49 19.80 0.28
CA ARG A 76 17.16 21.17 0.71
C ARG A 76 16.42 21.96 -0.37
N GLN A 77 16.92 21.92 -1.61
CA GLN A 77 16.29 22.65 -2.73
C GLN A 77 14.90 22.12 -3.02
N TRP A 78 14.76 20.80 -3.02
CA TRP A 78 13.46 20.14 -3.18
C TRP A 78 12.49 20.53 -2.07
N ALA A 79 12.89 20.40 -0.81
CA ALA A 79 12.04 20.74 0.34
C ALA A 79 11.52 22.18 0.27
N VAL A 80 12.38 23.14 -0.13
CA VAL A 80 11.98 24.55 -0.28
C VAL A 80 10.95 24.71 -1.42
N MET A 81 11.17 24.06 -2.57
CA MET A 81 10.22 24.11 -3.69
C MET A 81 8.89 23.46 -3.29
N LEU A 82 8.92 22.32 -2.62
CA LEU A 82 7.75 21.60 -2.15
C LEU A 82 6.94 22.42 -1.15
N CYS A 83 7.58 23.00 -0.13
CA CYS A 83 6.88 23.85 0.84
C CYS A 83 6.23 25.06 0.18
N ARG A 84 6.88 25.68 -0.80
CA ARG A 84 6.29 26.80 -1.54
C ARG A 84 5.11 26.36 -2.40
N ALA A 85 5.21 25.18 -3.02
CA ALA A 85 4.13 24.61 -3.84
C ALA A 85 2.84 24.35 -3.04
N TYR A 86 2.99 24.00 -1.77
CA TYR A 86 1.88 23.72 -0.85
C TYR A 86 1.66 24.85 0.18
N GLU A 87 2.18 26.05 -0.09
CA GLU A 87 1.97 27.26 0.70
C GLU A 87 2.33 27.08 2.20
N LEU A 88 3.31 26.22 2.51
CA LEU A 88 3.78 26.06 3.88
C LEU A 88 4.73 27.21 4.25
N GLU A 89 4.46 27.85 5.37
CA GLU A 89 5.33 28.89 5.89
C GLU A 89 6.71 28.31 6.28
N THR A 90 7.77 28.87 5.72
CA THR A 90 9.13 28.51 6.04
C THR A 90 9.86 29.73 6.60
N SER A 91 10.73 29.54 7.58
CA SER A 91 11.44 30.61 8.27
C SER A 91 12.95 30.42 8.14
N GLY A 92 13.68 31.55 8.12
CA GLY A 92 15.14 31.56 8.10
C GLY A 92 15.69 32.85 7.49
N LYS A 93 16.80 33.36 8.05
CA LYS A 93 17.50 34.54 7.54
C LYS A 93 18.55 34.19 6.48
N THR A 94 18.97 32.93 6.49
CA THR A 94 19.94 32.39 5.55
C THR A 94 19.31 31.26 4.74
N TRP A 95 19.90 30.94 3.57
CA TRP A 95 19.49 29.81 2.77
C TRP A 95 19.54 28.47 3.54
N ALA A 96 20.53 28.30 4.41
CA ALA A 96 20.70 27.13 5.24
C ALA A 96 19.55 26.99 6.28
N GLU A 97 19.18 28.09 6.93
CA GLU A 97 18.05 28.11 7.89
C GLU A 97 16.70 27.87 7.20
N LEU A 98 16.46 28.56 6.07
CA LEU A 98 15.27 28.38 5.26
C LEU A 98 15.12 26.93 4.80
N GLY A 99 16.19 26.34 4.28
CA GLY A 99 16.19 24.97 3.83
C GLY A 99 15.98 23.95 4.96
N ARG A 100 16.55 24.21 6.14
CA ARG A 100 16.29 23.37 7.32
C ARG A 100 14.82 23.42 7.72
N SER A 101 14.25 24.62 7.87
CA SER A 101 12.84 24.81 8.19
C SER A 101 11.93 24.11 7.18
N ALA A 102 12.22 24.24 5.89
CA ALA A 102 11.46 23.55 4.85
C ALA A 102 11.57 22.01 4.96
N THR A 103 12.77 21.48 5.23
CA THR A 103 12.96 20.04 5.39
C THR A 103 12.23 19.52 6.64
N GLU A 104 12.26 20.26 7.75
CA GLU A 104 11.51 19.92 8.97
C GLU A 104 10.00 19.85 8.70
N HIS A 105 9.44 20.84 7.99
CA HIS A 105 8.02 20.82 7.62
C HIS A 105 7.67 19.66 6.71
N ALA A 106 8.49 19.38 5.69
CA ALA A 106 8.26 18.25 4.79
C ALA A 106 8.32 16.89 5.53
N CYS A 107 9.23 16.75 6.51
CA CYS A 107 9.29 15.56 7.37
C CYS A 107 8.05 15.45 8.30
N GLN A 108 7.60 16.56 8.89
CA GLN A 108 6.40 16.58 9.74
C GLN A 108 5.14 16.23 8.97
N LYS A 109 5.08 16.56 7.68
CA LYS A 109 3.99 16.16 6.77
C LYS A 109 4.09 14.72 6.28
N GLY A 110 5.19 14.01 6.57
CA GLY A 110 5.45 12.68 6.02
C GLY A 110 5.86 12.68 4.54
N TRP A 111 6.21 13.84 3.97
CA TRP A 111 6.66 13.96 2.58
C TRP A 111 8.14 13.64 2.38
N LEU A 112 8.91 13.74 3.44
CA LEU A 112 10.32 13.34 3.47
C LEU A 112 10.60 12.49 4.71
N ASN A 113 11.49 11.53 4.58
CA ASN A 113 11.97 10.75 5.70
C ASN A 113 12.81 11.63 6.65
N MET A 114 12.77 11.36 7.96
CA MET A 114 13.54 12.10 8.98
C MET A 114 15.05 12.12 8.73
N THR A 115 15.61 11.15 8.01
CA THR A 115 17.02 11.15 7.58
C THR A 115 17.37 12.34 6.68
N ALA A 116 16.38 12.94 5.99
CA ALA A 116 16.56 14.13 5.18
C ALA A 116 17.13 15.33 5.97
N LEU A 117 16.85 15.40 7.28
CA LEU A 117 17.38 16.46 8.16
C LEU A 117 18.92 16.43 8.30
N SER A 118 19.51 15.24 8.21
CA SER A 118 20.98 15.07 8.24
C SER A 118 21.64 15.08 6.87
N THR A 119 20.84 15.03 5.79
CA THR A 119 21.31 14.88 4.40
C THR A 119 20.86 16.03 3.48
N THR A 120 20.59 17.20 4.02
CA THR A 120 20.00 18.35 3.29
C THR A 120 20.77 18.77 2.05
N ASP A 121 22.10 18.61 2.03
CA ASP A 121 22.96 18.95 0.88
C ASP A 121 23.23 17.77 -0.06
N THR A 122 22.69 16.59 0.24
CA THR A 122 22.78 15.43 -0.63
C THR A 122 21.90 15.62 -1.87
N ARG A 123 22.41 15.21 -3.03
CA ARG A 123 21.64 15.19 -4.28
C ARG A 123 20.53 14.17 -4.19
N MET A 124 19.35 14.53 -4.66
CA MET A 124 18.22 13.62 -4.68
C MET A 124 18.34 12.59 -5.79
N CYS A 125 18.07 11.32 -5.46
CA CYS A 125 17.80 10.29 -6.45
C CYS A 125 16.32 10.31 -6.86
N ARG A 126 16.03 9.73 -8.03
CA ARG A 126 14.69 9.76 -8.61
C ARG A 126 13.66 9.05 -7.70
N GLY A 127 14.01 7.89 -7.13
CA GLY A 127 13.11 7.18 -6.21
C GLY A 127 12.68 8.02 -5.01
N ALA A 128 13.62 8.71 -4.34
CA ALA A 128 13.33 9.61 -3.22
C ALA A 128 12.50 10.83 -3.66
N LEU A 129 12.72 11.34 -4.87
CA LEU A 129 11.91 12.44 -5.42
C LEU A 129 10.46 11.98 -5.61
N TYR A 130 10.23 10.81 -6.23
CA TYR A 130 8.89 10.29 -6.49
C TYR A 130 8.17 9.89 -5.20
N GLU A 131 8.85 9.26 -4.23
CA GLU A 131 8.31 9.02 -2.90
C GLU A 131 7.77 10.33 -2.29
N SER A 132 8.60 11.36 -2.25
CA SER A 132 8.22 12.65 -1.67
C SER A 132 7.11 13.35 -2.44
N ALA A 133 7.19 13.37 -3.77
CA ALA A 133 6.23 14.06 -4.63
C ALA A 133 4.84 13.42 -4.60
N LEU A 134 4.77 12.09 -4.73
CA LEU A 134 3.49 11.36 -4.69
C LEU A 134 2.87 11.39 -3.29
N SER A 135 3.69 11.30 -2.22
CA SER A 135 3.22 11.48 -0.84
C SER A 135 2.63 12.88 -0.62
N ALA A 136 3.27 13.93 -1.12
CA ALA A 136 2.76 15.29 -1.02
C ALA A 136 1.48 15.51 -1.84
N ALA A 137 1.37 14.87 -2.98
CA ALA A 137 0.17 14.90 -3.82
C ALA A 137 -0.99 14.05 -3.25
N GLY A 138 -0.77 13.27 -2.18
CA GLY A 138 -1.77 12.36 -1.61
C GLY A 138 -2.09 11.17 -2.51
N VAL A 139 -1.17 10.79 -3.43
CA VAL A 139 -1.34 9.63 -4.30
C VAL A 139 -1.09 8.35 -3.49
N PRO A 140 -2.08 7.44 -3.38
CA PRO A 140 -1.87 6.20 -2.67
C PRO A 140 -0.92 5.29 -3.46
N VAL A 141 0.11 4.76 -2.79
CA VAL A 141 1.06 3.81 -3.36
C VAL A 141 0.92 2.49 -2.61
N TYR A 142 0.36 1.50 -3.27
CA TYR A 142 0.17 0.16 -2.73
C TYR A 142 1.44 -0.67 -2.91
N ASP A 143 1.64 -1.65 -2.01
CA ASP A 143 2.77 -2.57 -2.12
C ASP A 143 2.78 -3.29 -3.48
N SER A 144 3.95 -3.36 -4.10
CA SER A 144 4.12 -3.91 -5.45
C SER A 144 3.71 -5.37 -5.57
N VAL A 145 3.80 -6.16 -4.48
CA VAL A 145 3.40 -7.57 -4.46
C VAL A 145 1.88 -7.76 -4.56
N LEU A 146 1.09 -6.71 -4.35
CA LEU A 146 -0.37 -6.76 -4.49
C LEU A 146 -0.84 -6.73 -5.96
N TYR A 147 0.03 -6.34 -6.90
CA TYR A 147 -0.30 -6.28 -8.31
C TYR A 147 0.01 -7.60 -9.02
N GLU A 148 -0.76 -7.93 -10.05
CA GLU A 148 -0.53 -9.12 -10.87
C GLU A 148 0.88 -9.08 -11.47
N GLY A 149 1.63 -10.16 -11.27
CA GLY A 149 3.04 -10.24 -11.68
C GLY A 149 3.97 -9.31 -10.90
N GLY A 150 3.49 -8.69 -9.81
CA GLY A 150 4.26 -7.76 -8.98
C GLY A 150 5.49 -8.42 -8.36
N ALA A 151 6.65 -7.81 -8.58
CA ALA A 151 7.88 -8.19 -7.91
C ALA A 151 7.92 -7.54 -6.52
N ASN A 152 8.72 -8.12 -5.61
CA ASN A 152 9.05 -7.47 -4.35
C ASN A 152 10.03 -6.34 -4.63
N LEU A 153 9.52 -5.14 -4.89
CA LEU A 153 10.31 -3.95 -5.19
C LEU A 153 10.77 -3.27 -3.88
N SER A 154 11.88 -2.52 -3.94
CA SER A 154 12.19 -1.56 -2.90
C SER A 154 11.15 -0.43 -2.89
N ASP A 155 11.01 0.29 -1.76
CA ASP A 155 10.08 1.41 -1.66
C ASP A 155 10.29 2.42 -2.79
N TYR A 156 11.53 2.81 -3.09
CA TYR A 156 11.86 3.75 -4.16
C TYR A 156 11.48 3.24 -5.55
N ASP A 157 11.71 1.97 -5.84
CA ASP A 157 11.32 1.37 -7.11
C ASP A 157 9.80 1.27 -7.23
N ASN A 158 9.09 1.02 -6.11
CA ASN A 158 7.64 0.96 -6.08
C ASN A 158 6.99 2.34 -6.32
N TYR A 159 7.49 3.41 -5.68
CA TYR A 159 7.03 4.78 -5.96
C TYR A 159 7.32 5.18 -7.41
N LEU A 160 8.49 4.83 -7.94
CA LEU A 160 8.83 5.10 -9.33
C LEU A 160 7.92 4.33 -10.30
N ARG A 161 7.59 3.06 -10.02
CA ARG A 161 6.62 2.28 -10.78
C ARG A 161 5.29 3.01 -10.90
N VAL A 162 4.74 3.49 -9.78
CA VAL A 162 3.49 4.26 -9.78
C VAL A 162 3.65 5.55 -10.59
N GLY A 163 4.77 6.26 -10.46
CA GLY A 163 5.07 7.44 -11.26
C GLY A 163 5.09 7.14 -12.78
N CYS A 164 5.63 5.99 -13.18
CA CYS A 164 5.62 5.57 -14.59
C CYS A 164 4.21 5.20 -15.07
N GLU A 165 3.42 4.51 -14.26
CA GLU A 165 2.02 4.18 -14.55
C GLU A 165 1.16 5.44 -14.73
N LEU A 166 1.43 6.49 -13.94
CA LEU A 166 0.79 7.79 -14.06
C LEU A 166 1.39 8.67 -15.18
N GLN A 167 2.33 8.13 -15.97
CA GLN A 167 3.01 8.80 -17.08
C GLN A 167 3.80 10.06 -16.65
N LEU A 168 4.29 10.06 -15.41
CA LEU A 168 5.11 11.14 -14.86
C LEU A 168 6.61 10.97 -15.16
N CYS A 169 7.03 9.79 -15.60
CA CYS A 169 8.40 9.48 -16.01
C CYS A 169 8.44 8.43 -17.13
N PRO A 170 9.56 8.34 -17.88
CA PRO A 170 9.78 7.26 -18.83
C PRO A 170 9.74 5.88 -18.15
N ALA A 171 9.23 4.86 -18.86
CA ALA A 171 9.11 3.50 -18.34
C ALA A 171 10.46 2.81 -18.01
N ASP A 172 11.55 3.29 -18.58
CA ASP A 172 12.92 2.82 -18.35
C ASP A 172 13.68 3.63 -17.30
N ALA A 173 13.02 4.55 -16.62
CA ALA A 173 13.61 5.35 -15.55
C ALA A 173 14.06 4.47 -14.38
N THR A 174 15.20 4.78 -13.77
CA THR A 174 15.74 4.07 -12.61
C THR A 174 15.69 4.92 -11.34
N ALA A 175 15.34 4.29 -10.21
CA ALA A 175 15.17 4.98 -8.93
C ALA A 175 16.48 5.56 -8.37
N SER A 176 17.63 4.98 -8.71
CA SER A 176 18.96 5.41 -8.20
C SER A 176 19.57 6.60 -8.93
N GLU A 177 19.05 6.98 -10.10
CA GLU A 177 19.57 8.13 -10.85
C GLU A 177 19.36 9.45 -10.13
N ILE A 178 20.35 10.36 -10.25
CA ILE A 178 20.25 11.70 -9.69
C ILE A 178 19.40 12.58 -10.60
N VAL A 179 18.41 13.23 -10.02
CA VAL A 179 17.47 14.06 -10.76
C VAL A 179 18.00 15.46 -11.03
N THR A 180 17.58 16.03 -12.16
CA THR A 180 17.89 17.41 -12.56
C THR A 180 16.77 18.37 -12.14
N ARG A 181 17.09 19.67 -12.14
CA ARG A 181 16.09 20.72 -11.88
C ARG A 181 14.97 20.75 -12.94
N SER A 182 15.30 20.41 -14.18
CA SER A 182 14.31 20.25 -15.25
C SER A 182 13.30 19.17 -14.93
N GLU A 183 13.76 17.99 -14.53
CA GLU A 183 12.91 16.86 -14.15
C GLU A 183 12.03 17.18 -12.93
N VAL A 184 12.62 17.81 -11.91
CA VAL A 184 11.88 18.26 -10.73
C VAL A 184 10.78 19.27 -11.09
N ALA A 185 11.06 20.21 -12.01
CA ALA A 185 10.07 21.19 -12.44
C ALA A 185 8.90 20.52 -13.18
N GLN A 186 9.20 19.58 -14.08
CA GLN A 186 8.16 18.85 -14.83
C GLN A 186 7.29 18.02 -13.90
N LEU A 187 7.90 17.27 -12.96
CA LEU A 187 7.16 16.47 -11.99
C LEU A 187 6.29 17.36 -11.09
N LEU A 188 6.85 18.41 -10.51
CA LEU A 188 6.11 19.29 -9.60
C LEU A 188 4.96 20.02 -10.31
N HIS A 189 5.18 20.51 -11.55
CA HIS A 189 4.10 21.07 -12.37
C HIS A 189 3.00 20.05 -12.61
N ALA A 190 3.34 18.81 -12.98
CA ALA A 190 2.37 17.76 -13.25
C ALA A 190 1.54 17.43 -12.00
N ILE A 191 2.15 17.26 -10.82
CA ILE A 191 1.41 16.95 -9.60
C ILE A 191 0.54 18.10 -9.08
N LEU A 192 0.84 19.35 -9.43
CA LEU A 192 0.05 20.51 -9.04
C LEU A 192 -1.11 20.80 -9.99
N THR A 193 -1.03 20.37 -11.24
CA THR A 193 -2.02 20.69 -12.29
C THR A 193 -2.89 19.49 -12.67
N GLN A 194 -2.52 18.27 -12.31
CA GLN A 194 -3.25 17.06 -12.65
C GLN A 194 -3.87 16.43 -11.40
N ASN A 195 -4.95 15.69 -11.61
CA ASN A 195 -5.58 14.92 -10.55
C ASN A 195 -5.29 13.43 -10.80
N PHE A 196 -4.56 12.79 -9.88
CA PHE A 196 -4.15 11.41 -10.00
C PHE A 196 -5.01 10.51 -9.13
N ALA A 197 -5.34 9.33 -9.64
CA ALA A 197 -5.94 8.25 -8.90
C ALA A 197 -5.17 6.96 -9.19
N VAL A 198 -4.79 6.24 -8.13
CA VAL A 198 -4.22 4.90 -8.24
C VAL A 198 -5.28 3.93 -7.76
N GLU A 199 -5.71 3.03 -8.65
CA GLU A 199 -6.67 1.99 -8.32
C GLU A 199 -5.99 0.92 -7.44
N ALA A 200 -6.65 0.54 -6.35
CA ALA A 200 -6.16 -0.54 -5.50
C ALA A 200 -6.20 -1.87 -6.27
N PRO A 201 -5.17 -2.73 -6.15
CA PRO A 201 -5.20 -4.05 -6.77
C PRO A 201 -6.40 -4.85 -6.25
N PRO A 202 -7.09 -5.61 -7.12
CA PRO A 202 -8.26 -6.37 -6.71
C PRO A 202 -7.88 -7.44 -5.68
N ALA A 203 -8.76 -7.67 -4.71
CA ALA A 203 -8.61 -8.79 -3.80
C ALA A 203 -8.68 -10.13 -4.57
N PRO A 204 -7.84 -11.13 -4.23
CA PRO A 204 -7.83 -12.42 -4.93
C PRO A 204 -9.06 -13.29 -4.61
N VAL A 205 -9.89 -12.85 -3.66
CA VAL A 205 -11.13 -13.52 -3.20
C VAL A 205 -12.25 -12.51 -3.01
N THR A 206 -13.49 -12.98 -2.89
CA THR A 206 -14.59 -12.13 -2.44
C THR A 206 -14.29 -11.64 -1.03
N LEU A 207 -14.05 -10.33 -0.88
CA LEU A 207 -13.66 -9.69 0.36
C LEU A 207 -14.75 -8.73 0.83
N GLU A 208 -15.11 -8.84 2.12
CA GLU A 208 -15.96 -7.89 2.82
C GLU A 208 -15.17 -7.21 3.94
N ASN A 209 -15.33 -5.90 4.08
CA ASN A 209 -14.68 -5.09 5.11
C ASN A 209 -15.68 -4.11 5.74
N PRO A 210 -16.65 -4.59 6.53
CA PRO A 210 -17.66 -3.73 7.15
C PRO A 210 -17.08 -2.72 8.15
N THR A 211 -15.93 -3.01 8.75
CA THR A 211 -15.23 -2.10 9.67
C THR A 211 -14.45 -0.99 8.97
N GLY A 212 -14.23 -1.08 7.65
CA GLY A 212 -13.56 -0.03 6.87
C GLY A 212 -12.08 0.18 7.22
N VAL A 213 -11.40 -0.84 7.78
CA VAL A 213 -9.97 -0.77 8.10
C VAL A 213 -9.11 -0.88 6.85
N ASP A 214 -7.83 -0.50 6.96
CA ASP A 214 -6.85 -0.75 5.91
C ASP A 214 -6.71 -2.26 5.65
N VAL A 215 -6.82 -2.66 4.39
CA VAL A 215 -6.82 -4.06 3.97
C VAL A 215 -5.46 -4.57 3.49
N ASN A 216 -4.44 -3.72 3.40
CA ASN A 216 -3.17 -4.06 2.76
C ASN A 216 -2.51 -5.30 3.37
N ASP A 217 -2.41 -5.38 4.70
CA ASP A 217 -1.81 -6.54 5.37
C ASP A 217 -2.59 -7.83 5.10
N PHE A 218 -3.92 -7.75 5.05
CA PHE A 218 -4.79 -8.89 4.73
C PHE A 218 -4.60 -9.34 3.28
N LEU A 219 -4.49 -8.39 2.34
CA LEU A 219 -4.22 -8.70 0.93
C LEU A 219 -2.84 -9.33 0.74
N LEU A 220 -1.81 -8.89 1.47
CA LEU A 220 -0.48 -9.50 1.46
C LEU A 220 -0.54 -10.97 1.91
N GLU A 221 -1.22 -11.28 3.01
CA GLU A 221 -1.38 -12.66 3.48
C GLU A 221 -2.22 -13.51 2.51
N LEU A 222 -3.31 -12.96 1.94
CA LEU A 222 -4.13 -13.66 0.94
C LEU A 222 -3.31 -14.06 -0.29
N ARG A 223 -2.37 -13.22 -0.74
CA ARG A 223 -1.51 -13.52 -1.90
C ARG A 223 -0.44 -14.57 -1.65
N ARG A 224 -0.19 -14.94 -0.40
CA ARG A 224 0.67 -16.09 -0.05
C ARG A 224 -0.01 -17.43 -0.25
N ILE A 225 -1.35 -17.44 -0.31
CA ILE A 225 -2.14 -18.66 -0.47
C ILE A 225 -2.02 -19.14 -1.90
N PRO A 226 -1.74 -20.45 -2.13
CA PRO A 226 -1.67 -21.01 -3.47
C PRO A 226 -2.93 -20.74 -4.29
N GLU A 227 -2.76 -20.32 -5.53
CA GLU A 227 -3.85 -19.97 -6.45
C GLU A 227 -4.94 -21.06 -6.56
N PRO A 228 -4.63 -22.37 -6.62
CA PRO A 228 -5.69 -23.39 -6.66
C PRO A 228 -6.62 -23.40 -5.44
N ILE A 229 -6.11 -23.01 -4.25
CA ILE A 229 -6.92 -22.88 -3.03
C ILE A 229 -7.82 -21.65 -3.12
N LEU A 230 -7.30 -20.51 -3.58
CA LEU A 230 -8.09 -19.29 -3.80
C LEU A 230 -9.17 -19.51 -4.86
N ALA A 231 -8.84 -20.18 -5.96
CA ALA A 231 -9.81 -20.54 -6.99
C ALA A 231 -10.94 -21.41 -6.43
N ALA A 232 -10.60 -22.43 -5.66
CA ALA A 232 -11.58 -23.30 -5.01
C ALA A 232 -12.45 -22.57 -3.98
N PHE A 233 -11.87 -21.62 -3.23
CA PHE A 233 -12.57 -20.76 -2.29
C PHE A 233 -13.65 -19.92 -3.01
N ASN A 234 -13.26 -19.28 -4.11
CA ASN A 234 -14.15 -18.47 -4.94
C ASN A 234 -15.24 -19.32 -5.61
N GLU A 235 -14.85 -20.46 -6.20
CA GLU A 235 -15.76 -21.37 -6.90
C GLU A 235 -16.81 -21.97 -5.97
N ALA A 236 -16.42 -22.25 -4.71
CA ALA A 236 -17.33 -22.71 -3.69
C ALA A 236 -18.21 -21.60 -3.08
N GLY A 237 -18.06 -20.36 -3.50
CA GLY A 237 -18.85 -19.20 -3.06
C GLY A 237 -18.57 -18.79 -1.62
N TRP A 238 -17.32 -18.90 -1.17
CA TRP A 238 -16.90 -18.42 0.14
C TRP A 238 -16.58 -16.93 0.13
N THR A 239 -16.65 -16.30 1.30
CA THR A 239 -16.32 -14.89 1.54
C THR A 239 -15.23 -14.79 2.61
N TYR A 240 -14.24 -13.94 2.36
CA TYR A 240 -13.25 -13.53 3.35
C TYR A 240 -13.68 -12.19 3.94
N ARG A 241 -13.93 -12.15 5.26
CA ARG A 241 -14.52 -10.99 5.93
C ARG A 241 -13.66 -10.47 7.05
N ILE A 242 -13.26 -9.22 6.94
CA ILE A 242 -12.53 -8.50 7.97
C ILE A 242 -13.57 -7.85 8.88
N ASP A 243 -13.78 -8.40 10.09
CA ASP A 243 -14.88 -7.99 10.97
C ASP A 243 -14.44 -8.01 12.43
N PHE A 244 -13.98 -6.86 12.89
CA PHE A 244 -13.47 -6.68 14.25
C PHE A 244 -14.58 -6.83 15.31
N ASP A 245 -15.77 -6.32 15.01
CA ASP A 245 -16.92 -6.38 15.94
C ASP A 245 -17.38 -7.82 16.14
N PHE A 246 -17.51 -8.58 15.04
CA PHE A 246 -17.85 -9.99 15.12
C PHE A 246 -16.81 -10.79 15.90
N MET A 247 -15.51 -10.54 15.66
CA MET A 247 -14.42 -11.28 16.33
C MET A 247 -14.33 -10.91 17.82
N ALA A 248 -14.62 -9.66 18.20
CA ALA A 248 -14.70 -9.25 19.60
C ALA A 248 -15.87 -9.97 20.31
N ASP A 249 -17.08 -9.95 19.71
CA ASP A 249 -18.24 -10.64 20.26
C ASP A 249 -18.03 -12.18 20.35
N LEU A 250 -17.34 -12.76 19.37
CA LEU A 250 -16.98 -14.19 19.40
C LEU A 250 -15.99 -14.47 20.55
N SER A 251 -14.99 -13.64 20.74
CA SER A 251 -13.99 -13.76 21.81
C SER A 251 -14.66 -13.68 23.19
N ASP A 252 -15.59 -12.75 23.38
CA ASP A 252 -16.35 -12.60 24.62
C ASP A 252 -17.24 -13.83 24.90
N ARG A 253 -17.92 -14.35 23.87
CA ARG A 253 -18.77 -15.55 24.00
C ARG A 253 -18.01 -16.81 24.35
N LEU A 254 -16.78 -16.94 23.86
CA LEU A 254 -15.93 -18.12 24.07
C LEU A 254 -14.99 -17.98 25.29
N ASP A 255 -14.96 -16.81 25.91
CA ASP A 255 -14.01 -16.47 26.99
C ASP A 255 -12.55 -16.74 26.56
N MET A 256 -12.23 -16.44 25.30
CA MET A 256 -10.89 -16.61 24.74
C MET A 256 -10.63 -15.61 23.62
N SER A 257 -9.37 -15.18 23.46
CA SER A 257 -8.98 -14.29 22.36
C SER A 257 -9.01 -15.02 21.02
N CYS A 258 -9.92 -14.60 20.14
CA CYS A 258 -10.05 -15.11 18.78
C CYS A 258 -9.71 -13.98 17.78
N ILE A 259 -8.78 -14.25 16.87
CA ILE A 259 -8.39 -13.30 15.80
C ILE A 259 -8.81 -13.78 14.40
N GLY A 260 -9.29 -15.01 14.29
CA GLY A 260 -9.85 -15.63 13.10
C GLY A 260 -10.88 -16.69 13.45
N ALA A 261 -11.78 -17.01 12.52
CA ALA A 261 -12.75 -18.06 12.63
C ALA A 261 -13.28 -18.50 11.25
N THR A 262 -13.27 -19.80 10.98
CA THR A 262 -13.83 -20.39 9.77
C THR A 262 -15.23 -20.94 10.02
N SER A 263 -16.25 -20.35 9.38
CA SER A 263 -17.66 -20.76 9.47
C SER A 263 -18.06 -21.55 8.23
N TYR A 264 -18.06 -22.86 8.32
CA TYR A 264 -18.45 -23.74 7.21
C TYR A 264 -19.93 -23.59 6.81
N GLY A 265 -20.81 -23.41 7.79
CA GLY A 265 -22.25 -23.26 7.53
C GLY A 265 -22.60 -21.97 6.78
N ASN A 266 -21.86 -20.90 7.06
CA ASN A 266 -22.05 -19.60 6.40
C ASN A 266 -21.13 -19.41 5.20
N LYS A 267 -20.13 -20.26 5.02
CA LYS A 267 -19.07 -20.13 4.02
C LYS A 267 -18.31 -18.79 4.16
N ILE A 268 -17.93 -18.45 5.37
CA ILE A 268 -17.21 -17.20 5.66
C ILE A 268 -16.00 -17.52 6.51
N ILE A 269 -14.86 -16.94 6.12
CA ILE A 269 -13.69 -16.77 6.99
C ILE A 269 -13.78 -15.38 7.58
N TYR A 270 -13.87 -15.27 8.90
CA TYR A 270 -13.81 -14.02 9.65
C TYR A 270 -12.41 -13.81 10.19
N VAL A 271 -11.91 -12.58 10.12
CA VAL A 271 -10.61 -12.20 10.68
C VAL A 271 -10.64 -10.79 11.28
N SER A 272 -9.87 -10.58 12.34
CA SER A 272 -9.53 -9.26 12.90
C SER A 272 -8.03 -8.97 12.92
N ASP A 273 -7.20 -9.93 12.56
CA ASP A 273 -5.75 -9.78 12.40
C ASP A 273 -5.32 -10.55 11.13
N ALA A 274 -4.53 -9.93 10.29
CA ALA A 274 -4.02 -10.53 9.04
C ALA A 274 -3.25 -11.83 9.29
N LYS A 275 -2.61 -11.98 10.45
CA LYS A 275 -1.88 -13.19 10.87
C LYS A 275 -2.74 -14.43 10.95
N ALA A 276 -4.06 -14.29 11.12
CA ALA A 276 -4.99 -15.41 11.13
C ALA A 276 -5.24 -15.98 9.73
N THR A 277 -5.03 -15.20 8.68
CA THR A 277 -5.43 -15.53 7.30
C THR A 277 -4.98 -16.90 6.85
N LEU A 278 -3.68 -17.20 6.93
CA LEU A 278 -3.17 -18.51 6.50
C LEU A 278 -3.75 -19.66 7.33
N HIS A 279 -3.94 -19.46 8.64
CA HIS A 279 -4.51 -20.46 9.53
C HIS A 279 -5.96 -20.78 9.16
N GLU A 280 -6.79 -19.77 8.93
CA GLU A 280 -8.20 -19.94 8.55
C GLU A 280 -8.34 -20.58 7.16
N PHE A 281 -7.43 -20.26 6.22
CA PHE A 281 -7.36 -20.98 4.95
C PHE A 281 -6.89 -22.42 5.10
N GLY A 282 -6.11 -22.75 6.11
CA GLY A 282 -5.82 -24.12 6.50
C GLY A 282 -7.09 -24.89 6.91
N HIS A 283 -7.96 -24.28 7.71
CA HIS A 283 -9.28 -24.84 8.03
C HIS A 283 -10.16 -24.97 6.79
N PHE A 284 -10.21 -23.94 5.92
CA PHE A 284 -10.93 -24.05 4.66
C PHE A 284 -10.46 -25.24 3.84
N LEU A 285 -9.13 -25.42 3.70
CA LEU A 285 -8.55 -26.53 2.94
C LEU A 285 -8.89 -27.89 3.57
N ASP A 286 -8.82 -28.03 4.90
CA ASP A 286 -9.23 -29.26 5.61
C ASP A 286 -10.68 -29.64 5.29
N GLY A 287 -11.59 -28.67 5.34
CA GLY A 287 -12.99 -28.85 4.96
C GLY A 287 -13.17 -29.19 3.48
N ALA A 288 -12.43 -28.51 2.60
CA ALA A 288 -12.47 -28.75 1.16
C ALA A 288 -11.96 -30.16 0.79
N LEU A 289 -11.01 -30.69 1.54
CA LEU A 289 -10.53 -32.08 1.44
C LEU A 289 -11.50 -33.09 2.05
N GLY A 290 -12.58 -32.66 2.73
CA GLY A 290 -13.59 -33.52 3.36
C GLY A 290 -13.15 -34.07 4.71
N PHE A 291 -12.32 -33.38 5.46
CA PHE A 291 -11.81 -33.79 6.77
C PHE A 291 -11.22 -35.21 6.76
N PRO A 292 -10.15 -35.48 6.02
CA PRO A 292 -9.62 -36.83 5.85
C PRO A 292 -9.23 -37.47 7.20
N ALA A 293 -9.55 -38.74 7.38
CA ALA A 293 -9.17 -39.50 8.59
C ALA A 293 -7.62 -39.53 8.79
N GLU A 294 -6.87 -39.30 7.74
CA GLU A 294 -5.42 -39.16 7.78
C GLU A 294 -4.97 -37.96 8.62
N HIS A 295 -5.70 -36.85 8.64
CA HIS A 295 -5.36 -35.70 9.49
C HIS A 295 -5.46 -36.05 10.97
N GLU A 296 -6.49 -36.81 11.37
CA GLU A 296 -6.61 -37.32 12.73
C GLU A 296 -5.48 -38.29 13.08
N ARG A 297 -5.13 -39.20 12.18
CA ARG A 297 -4.03 -40.16 12.37
C ARG A 297 -2.69 -39.43 12.57
N LEU A 298 -2.38 -38.46 11.72
CA LEU A 298 -1.15 -37.66 11.80
C LEU A 298 -1.10 -36.84 13.09
N TYR A 299 -2.20 -36.23 13.47
CA TYR A 299 -2.34 -35.51 14.73
C TYR A 299 -2.01 -36.40 15.92
N LEU A 300 -2.64 -37.57 16.02
CA LEU A 300 -2.47 -38.50 17.14
C LEU A 300 -1.03 -39.04 17.25
N THR A 301 -0.34 -39.16 16.13
CA THR A 301 1.01 -39.77 16.09
C THR A 301 2.15 -38.75 16.17
N GLU A 302 1.97 -37.52 15.66
CA GLU A 302 3.09 -36.59 15.43
C GLU A 302 2.92 -35.21 16.07
N ALA A 303 1.69 -34.74 16.38
CA ALA A 303 1.46 -33.38 16.80
C ALA A 303 2.29 -32.96 18.03
N GLN A 304 2.44 -33.86 19.03
CA GLN A 304 3.16 -33.56 20.25
C GLN A 304 4.64 -33.25 20.01
N ASN A 305 5.24 -33.89 18.99
CA ASN A 305 6.67 -33.78 18.67
C ASN A 305 6.95 -32.86 17.46
N SER A 306 5.93 -32.31 16.81
CA SER A 306 6.04 -31.57 15.55
C SER A 306 6.85 -30.26 15.63
N GLY A 307 7.10 -29.74 16.84
CA GLY A 307 7.74 -28.44 17.03
C GLY A 307 6.82 -27.24 16.74
N LEU A 308 5.54 -27.48 16.43
CA LEU A 308 4.54 -26.43 16.27
C LEU A 308 4.10 -25.87 17.63
N ARG A 309 3.44 -24.72 17.61
CA ARG A 309 2.90 -24.06 18.82
C ARG A 309 1.89 -24.96 19.54
N ASP A 310 1.66 -24.68 20.83
CA ASP A 310 0.77 -25.53 21.63
C ASP A 310 -0.69 -25.53 21.15
N TYR A 311 -1.13 -24.46 20.52
CA TYR A 311 -2.45 -24.38 19.91
C TYR A 311 -2.68 -25.45 18.83
N ALA A 312 -1.66 -25.76 18.02
CA ALA A 312 -1.70 -26.84 17.04
C ALA A 312 -1.93 -28.22 17.66
N LYS A 313 -1.65 -28.38 18.95
CA LYS A 313 -1.81 -29.66 19.67
C LYS A 313 -3.19 -29.85 20.29
N ALA A 314 -4.11 -28.91 20.09
CA ALA A 314 -5.45 -28.95 20.68
C ALA A 314 -6.34 -30.04 20.04
N ASN A 315 -6.30 -30.14 18.73
CA ASN A 315 -7.04 -31.15 17.95
C ASN A 315 -6.46 -31.25 16.52
N SER A 316 -6.95 -32.23 15.75
CA SER A 316 -6.45 -32.51 14.40
C SER A 316 -6.68 -31.38 13.40
N ARG A 317 -7.72 -30.57 13.57
CA ARG A 317 -8.04 -29.46 12.67
C ARG A 317 -7.06 -28.31 12.87
N GLU A 318 -6.78 -27.96 14.15
CA GLU A 318 -5.79 -26.95 14.49
C GLU A 318 -4.37 -27.39 14.07
N TYR A 319 -4.10 -28.68 14.24
CA TYR A 319 -2.85 -29.25 13.79
C TYR A 319 -2.66 -29.13 12.27
N PHE A 320 -3.65 -29.52 11.50
CA PHE A 320 -3.58 -29.40 10.05
C PHE A 320 -3.46 -27.94 9.58
N ALA A 321 -4.25 -27.02 10.16
CA ALA A 321 -4.20 -25.61 9.84
C ALA A 321 -2.80 -25.00 10.12
N ASP A 322 -2.19 -25.34 11.27
CA ASP A 322 -0.85 -24.87 11.59
C ASP A 322 0.25 -25.53 10.74
N CYS A 323 0.09 -26.79 10.33
CA CYS A 323 0.96 -27.44 9.35
C CYS A 323 0.91 -26.72 7.99
N PHE A 324 -0.28 -26.30 7.56
CA PHE A 324 -0.45 -25.51 6.36
C PHE A 324 0.28 -24.16 6.49
N VAL A 325 0.08 -23.41 7.60
CA VAL A 325 0.80 -22.17 7.88
C VAL A 325 2.31 -22.38 7.80
N TYR A 326 2.80 -23.45 8.45
CA TYR A 326 4.23 -23.74 8.46
C TYR A 326 4.77 -24.03 7.07
N TRP A 327 4.04 -24.82 6.27
CA TRP A 327 4.40 -25.14 4.90
C TRP A 327 4.48 -23.91 4.01
N ILE A 328 3.41 -23.10 3.99
CA ILE A 328 3.37 -21.86 3.19
C ILE A 328 4.48 -20.90 3.59
N THR A 329 4.80 -20.83 4.89
CA THR A 329 5.79 -19.87 5.40
C THR A 329 7.21 -20.33 5.14
N TYR A 330 7.49 -21.65 5.21
CA TYR A 330 8.87 -22.14 5.27
C TYR A 330 9.27 -23.13 4.18
N SER A 331 8.41 -23.45 3.20
CA SER A 331 8.74 -24.43 2.14
C SER A 331 9.99 -24.05 1.32
N GLY A 332 10.34 -22.76 1.23
CA GLY A 332 11.58 -22.28 0.63
C GLY A 332 12.81 -22.28 1.57
N ASN A 333 12.67 -22.70 2.82
CA ASN A 333 13.74 -22.69 3.82
C ASN A 333 14.17 -24.12 4.18
N GLU A 334 15.26 -24.59 3.56
CA GLU A 334 15.77 -25.97 3.70
C GLU A 334 15.92 -26.38 5.17
N LYS A 335 16.56 -25.56 6.01
CA LYS A 335 16.79 -25.86 7.44
C LYS A 335 15.47 -26.02 8.23
N ARG A 336 14.47 -25.20 7.93
CA ARG A 336 13.15 -25.30 8.57
C ARG A 336 12.43 -26.55 8.13
N MET A 337 12.49 -26.86 6.84
CA MET A 337 11.86 -28.05 6.28
C MET A 337 12.51 -29.34 6.73
N GLU A 338 13.84 -29.39 6.88
CA GLU A 338 14.56 -30.50 7.49
C GLU A 338 14.14 -30.72 8.96
N ALA A 339 14.02 -29.64 9.73
CA ALA A 339 13.54 -29.72 11.11
C ALA A 339 12.11 -30.27 11.20
N PHE A 340 11.22 -29.87 10.29
CA PHE A 340 9.85 -30.36 10.22
C PHE A 340 9.79 -31.84 9.82
N TRP A 341 10.59 -32.24 8.81
CA TRP A 341 10.75 -33.63 8.42
C TRP A 341 11.19 -34.52 9.61
N ASN A 342 12.20 -34.09 10.35
CA ASN A 342 12.71 -34.85 11.48
C ASN A 342 11.68 -34.96 12.62
N ALA A 343 10.87 -33.96 12.85
CA ALA A 343 9.90 -33.89 13.93
C ALA A 343 8.55 -34.58 13.60
N ALA A 344 8.10 -34.50 12.35
CA ALA A 344 6.79 -34.99 11.89
C ALA A 344 6.88 -35.53 10.45
N PRO A 345 7.58 -36.65 10.21
CA PRO A 345 7.88 -37.14 8.87
C PRO A 345 6.65 -37.54 8.06
N GLY A 346 5.63 -38.09 8.69
CA GLY A 346 4.37 -38.46 8.03
C GLY A 346 3.58 -37.24 7.61
N THR A 347 3.54 -36.22 8.47
CA THR A 347 2.88 -34.95 8.17
C THR A 347 3.64 -34.20 7.06
N TYR A 348 4.95 -34.16 7.11
CA TYR A 348 5.76 -33.58 6.04
C TYR A 348 5.47 -34.24 4.70
N ALA A 349 5.51 -35.57 4.61
CA ALA A 349 5.24 -36.32 3.38
C ALA A 349 3.82 -36.11 2.88
N TYR A 350 2.85 -35.94 3.78
CA TYR A 350 1.48 -35.60 3.43
C TYR A 350 1.37 -34.21 2.81
N MET A 351 1.96 -33.19 3.44
CA MET A 351 1.96 -31.82 2.93
C MET A 351 2.69 -31.70 1.59
N GLU A 352 3.85 -32.36 1.46
CA GLU A 352 4.61 -32.40 0.20
C GLU A 352 3.77 -32.99 -0.95
N LYS A 353 3.09 -34.13 -0.70
CA LYS A 353 2.21 -34.75 -1.68
C LYS A 353 1.02 -33.85 -2.02
N LEU A 354 0.44 -33.19 -1.02
CA LEU A 354 -0.70 -32.29 -1.21
C LEU A 354 -0.29 -31.08 -2.06
N ALA A 355 0.85 -30.47 -1.76
CA ALA A 355 1.40 -29.38 -2.54
C ALA A 355 1.74 -29.80 -3.99
N ALA A 356 2.37 -30.98 -4.17
CA ALA A 356 2.70 -31.54 -5.48
C ALA A 356 1.45 -31.88 -6.32
N SER A 357 0.29 -32.14 -5.67
CA SER A 357 -0.99 -32.38 -6.33
C SER A 357 -1.81 -31.09 -6.56
N ASN A 358 -1.18 -29.93 -6.51
CA ASN A 358 -1.86 -28.64 -6.63
C ASN A 358 -2.94 -28.42 -5.57
N TRP A 359 -2.68 -28.90 -4.35
CA TRP A 359 -3.59 -28.79 -3.20
C TRP A 359 -4.93 -29.50 -3.41
N SER A 360 -5.03 -30.37 -4.41
CA SER A 360 -6.21 -31.18 -4.66
C SER A 360 -6.08 -32.54 -3.98
N GLY A 361 -7.08 -32.92 -3.17
CA GLY A 361 -7.22 -34.30 -2.71
C GLY A 361 -7.47 -35.25 -3.87
N GLN A 362 -7.05 -36.52 -3.74
CA GLN A 362 -7.37 -37.53 -4.76
C GLN A 362 -8.89 -37.66 -4.93
N SER A 363 -9.37 -37.22 -6.08
CA SER A 363 -10.71 -37.41 -6.66
C SER A 363 -11.94 -37.10 -5.76
N ARG A 364 -12.23 -35.89 -5.66
CA ARG A 364 -13.52 -35.17 -5.73
C ARG A 364 -13.21 -33.73 -5.30
N LEU A 365 -12.95 -32.90 -6.29
CA LEU A 365 -12.85 -31.49 -6.11
C LEU A 365 -13.99 -30.98 -5.21
N PHE A 366 -13.62 -30.47 -4.04
CA PHE A 366 -14.37 -29.50 -3.23
C PHE A 366 -15.88 -29.70 -3.15
N ALA A 367 -16.36 -30.93 -2.94
CA ALA A 367 -17.75 -31.18 -2.58
C ALA A 367 -17.89 -30.93 -1.08
N PHE A 368 -18.21 -29.70 -0.67
CA PHE A 368 -18.80 -29.51 0.65
C PHE A 368 -20.12 -30.30 0.69
N PRO A 369 -20.33 -31.19 1.67
CA PRO A 369 -21.65 -31.77 1.86
C PRO A 369 -22.62 -30.61 2.12
N ILE A 370 -23.69 -30.56 1.30
CA ILE A 370 -24.82 -29.65 1.42
C ILE A 370 -25.52 -29.86 2.75
#